data_2a15e7167bd75d0d4fbbcf0ff0851827
#
_entry.id   2a15e7167bd75d0d4fbbcf0ff0851827
#
_cell.length_a   1.000
_cell.length_b   1.000
_cell.length_c   1.000
_cell.angle_alpha   90.00
_cell.angle_beta   90.00
_cell.angle_gamma   90.00
#
_symmetry.space_group_name_H-M   'P 1'
#
loop_
_entity.id
_entity.type
_entity.pdbx_description
1 polymer ?
#
loop_
_entity_poly.entity_id
_entity_poly.type
_entity_poly.pdbx_seq_one_letter_code
_entity_poly.pdbx_strand_id
1 'polypeptide(L)'
;MKRGYRQLIDEAEQKIETLSQDAAMALHGGGAVVFVDLRDRRELEREGRIPGAFHCPRGMLEFWIDPDSPYHKPIFAEPRKFVFYCASGWRSALATLAAQEMGLEPVCHIDGGFSGWKKAGHPTEPVAEKHRA
;
A
#
# COMPACT_ATOMS: atom_id res chain seq x y z
N MET A 1 19.76 -19.09 -2.26
CA MET A 1 18.83 -18.80 -1.16
C MET A 1 17.90 -19.96 -0.91
N LYS A 2 17.66 -20.26 0.35
CA LYS A 2 16.70 -21.31 0.73
C LYS A 2 15.29 -20.95 0.24
N ARG A 3 14.90 -19.68 0.40
CA ARG A 3 13.66 -19.11 -0.14
C ARG A 3 13.98 -17.71 -0.65
N GLY A 4 13.95 -17.55 -1.96
CA GLY A 4 14.27 -16.27 -2.58
C GLY A 4 13.08 -15.31 -2.57
N TYR A 5 13.35 -14.04 -2.89
CA TYR A 5 12.29 -13.02 -2.90
C TYR A 5 11.16 -13.35 -3.88
N ARG A 6 11.49 -13.94 -5.03
CA ARG A 6 10.49 -14.32 -6.04
C ARG A 6 9.51 -15.35 -5.48
N GLN A 7 10.03 -16.34 -4.77
CA GLN A 7 9.20 -17.35 -4.14
C GLN A 7 8.28 -16.73 -3.07
N LEU A 8 8.82 -15.81 -2.27
CA LEU A 8 8.02 -15.14 -1.24
C LEU A 8 6.88 -14.32 -1.87
N ILE A 9 7.16 -13.60 -2.96
CA ILE A 9 6.15 -12.83 -3.68
C ILE A 9 5.09 -13.74 -4.28
N ASP A 10 5.51 -14.80 -4.97
CA ASP A 10 4.58 -15.74 -5.62
C ASP A 10 3.66 -16.41 -4.58
N GLU A 11 4.19 -16.79 -3.43
CA GLU A 11 3.40 -17.36 -2.34
C GLU A 11 2.42 -16.35 -1.76
N ALA A 12 2.87 -15.11 -1.58
CA ALA A 12 1.99 -14.04 -1.10
C ALA A 12 0.83 -13.80 -2.06
N GLU A 13 1.13 -13.69 -3.35
CA GLU A 13 0.11 -13.46 -4.39
C GLU A 13 -0.98 -14.54 -4.42
N GLN A 14 -0.65 -15.76 -4.01
CA GLN A 14 -1.63 -16.85 -3.94
C GLN A 14 -2.57 -16.73 -2.76
N LYS A 15 -2.21 -15.94 -1.74
CA LYS A 15 -2.95 -15.85 -0.47
C LYS A 15 -3.72 -14.55 -0.30
N ILE A 16 -3.43 -13.54 -1.11
CA ILE A 16 -3.98 -12.20 -0.97
C ILE A 16 -4.87 -11.83 -2.15
N GLU A 17 -5.67 -10.80 -1.95
CA GLU A 17 -6.44 -10.19 -3.04
C GLU A 17 -5.55 -9.19 -3.79
N THR A 18 -5.48 -9.33 -5.11
CA THR A 18 -4.75 -8.42 -5.99
C THR A 18 -5.73 -7.76 -6.94
N LEU A 19 -5.76 -6.43 -6.93
CA LEU A 19 -6.63 -5.67 -7.82
C LEU A 19 -5.90 -5.32 -9.11
N SER A 20 -6.62 -5.38 -10.23
CA SER A 20 -6.15 -4.75 -11.47
C SER A 20 -6.14 -3.23 -11.29
N GLN A 21 -5.46 -2.53 -12.19
CA GLN A 21 -5.46 -1.06 -12.18
C GLN A 21 -6.88 -0.50 -12.32
N ASP A 22 -7.68 -1.09 -13.19
CA ASP A 22 -9.07 -0.65 -13.39
C ASP A 22 -9.94 -0.89 -12.16
N ALA A 23 -9.80 -2.05 -11.52
CA ALA A 23 -10.53 -2.35 -10.30
C ALA A 23 -10.15 -1.40 -9.16
N ALA A 24 -8.86 -1.07 -9.04
CA ALA A 24 -8.38 -0.12 -8.05
C ALA A 24 -8.92 1.29 -8.32
N MET A 25 -8.90 1.72 -9.60
CA MET A 25 -9.45 3.02 -9.99
C MET A 25 -10.93 3.12 -9.65
N ALA A 26 -11.69 2.04 -9.85
CA ALA A 26 -13.11 2.02 -9.53
C ALA A 26 -13.39 2.22 -8.04
N LEU A 27 -12.47 1.84 -7.17
CA LEU A 27 -12.60 2.02 -5.71
C LEU A 27 -12.11 3.38 -5.25
N HIS A 28 -11.31 4.07 -6.05
CA HIS A 28 -10.69 5.33 -5.66
C HIS A 28 -11.73 6.41 -5.40
N GLY A 29 -11.58 7.13 -4.31
CA GLY A 29 -12.49 8.21 -3.91
C GLY A 29 -13.67 7.76 -3.07
N GLY A 30 -13.89 6.45 -2.90
CA GLY A 30 -14.95 5.94 -2.04
C GLY A 30 -14.59 6.04 -0.56
N GLY A 31 -15.56 6.42 0.28
CA GLY A 31 -15.33 6.59 1.71
C GLY A 31 -15.10 5.29 2.46
N ALA A 32 -15.45 4.15 1.87
CA ALA A 32 -15.25 2.84 2.47
C ALA A 32 -13.85 2.25 2.23
N VAL A 33 -12.97 3.00 1.58
CA VAL A 33 -11.65 2.53 1.13
C VAL A 33 -10.55 3.50 1.55
N VAL A 34 -9.43 2.96 1.99
CA VAL A 34 -8.20 3.73 2.26
C VAL A 34 -7.11 3.20 1.34
N PHE A 35 -6.54 4.06 0.51
CA PHE A 35 -5.34 3.73 -0.24
C PHE A 35 -4.12 4.02 0.63
N VAL A 36 -3.23 3.05 0.75
CA VAL A 36 -2.04 3.15 1.60
C VAL A 36 -0.79 3.04 0.73
N ASP A 37 0.00 4.09 0.71
CA ASP A 37 1.27 4.15 -0.02
C ASP A 37 2.39 3.64 0.89
N LEU A 38 3.04 2.54 0.49
CA LEU A 38 4.07 1.88 1.29
C LEU A 38 5.49 2.31 0.92
N ARG A 39 5.62 3.25 -0.03
CA ARG A 39 6.93 3.67 -0.52
C ARG A 39 7.66 4.56 0.48
N ASP A 40 8.93 4.78 0.23
CA ASP A 40 9.74 5.76 0.95
C ASP A 40 9.23 7.17 0.63
N ARG A 41 9.29 8.08 1.61
CA ARG A 41 8.84 9.48 1.44
C ARG A 41 9.47 10.15 0.22
N ARG A 42 10.74 9.86 -0.08
CA ARG A 42 11.43 10.44 -1.23
C ARG A 42 10.81 10.01 -2.56
N GLU A 43 10.28 8.79 -2.63
CA GLU A 43 9.57 8.33 -3.83
C GLU A 43 8.29 9.14 -4.05
N LEU A 44 7.56 9.45 -2.98
CA LEU A 44 6.37 10.29 -3.08
C LEU A 44 6.72 11.71 -3.53
N GLU A 45 7.78 12.28 -2.98
CA GLU A 45 8.22 13.63 -3.33
C GLU A 45 8.66 13.71 -4.79
N ARG A 46 9.33 12.67 -5.28
CA ARG A 46 9.84 12.62 -6.65
C ARG A 46 8.75 12.28 -7.68
N GLU A 47 7.87 11.35 -7.35
CA GLU A 47 6.95 10.76 -8.31
C GLU A 47 5.49 11.18 -8.11
N GLY A 48 5.14 11.77 -6.97
CA GLY A 48 3.76 12.01 -6.59
C GLY A 48 3.13 10.80 -5.95
N ARG A 49 1.82 10.86 -5.75
CA ARG A 49 1.06 9.77 -5.12
C ARG A 49 -0.33 9.64 -5.74
N ILE A 50 -1.02 8.55 -5.43
CA ILE A 50 -2.45 8.43 -5.71
C ILE A 50 -3.17 9.45 -4.82
N PRO A 51 -4.08 10.27 -5.37
CA PRO A 51 -4.72 11.34 -4.57
C PRO A 51 -5.37 10.81 -3.30
N GLY A 52 -5.09 11.47 -2.18
CA GLY A 52 -5.67 11.11 -0.89
C GLY A 52 -5.06 9.91 -0.20
N ALA A 53 -4.05 9.28 -0.78
CA ALA A 53 -3.43 8.09 -0.18
C ALA A 53 -2.78 8.42 1.17
N PHE A 54 -2.95 7.51 2.12
CA PHE A 54 -2.30 7.57 3.42
C PHE A 54 -0.89 6.99 3.29
N HIS A 55 0.12 7.74 3.70
CA HIS A 55 1.50 7.26 3.63
C HIS A 55 1.86 6.45 4.87
N CYS A 56 2.23 5.20 4.65
CA CYS A 56 2.75 4.33 5.70
C CYS A 56 4.01 3.63 5.16
N PRO A 57 5.20 4.13 5.47
CA PRO A 57 6.43 3.47 5.02
C PRO A 57 6.43 2.00 5.41
N ARG A 58 6.86 1.13 4.50
CA ARG A 58 6.80 -0.33 4.72
C ARG A 58 7.37 -0.75 6.09
N GLY A 59 8.46 -0.12 6.50
CA GLY A 59 9.13 -0.46 7.77
C GLY A 59 8.31 -0.17 9.02
N MET A 60 7.25 0.63 8.92
CA MET A 60 6.40 0.98 10.06
C MET A 60 5.07 0.24 10.08
N LEU A 61 4.76 -0.53 9.03
CA LEU A 61 3.41 -1.04 8.82
C LEU A 61 2.87 -1.83 10.01
N GLU A 62 3.60 -2.85 10.47
CA GLU A 62 3.13 -3.71 11.56
C GLU A 62 2.92 -2.91 12.85
N PHE A 63 3.81 -1.96 13.11
CA PHE A 63 3.74 -1.13 14.31
C PHE A 63 2.58 -0.12 14.26
N TRP A 64 2.17 0.30 13.07
CA TRP A 64 1.05 1.22 12.90
C TRP A 64 -0.29 0.51 12.88
N ILE A 65 -0.32 -0.76 12.44
CA ILE A 65 -1.54 -1.57 12.41
C ILE A 65 -1.97 -2.04 13.80
N ASP A 66 -1.01 -2.50 14.62
CA ASP A 66 -1.32 -3.14 15.89
C ASP A 66 -1.78 -2.12 16.94
N PRO A 67 -3.03 -2.25 17.46
CA PRO A 67 -3.53 -1.33 18.49
C PRO A 67 -2.72 -1.36 19.78
N ASP A 68 -1.99 -2.45 20.06
CA ASP A 68 -1.16 -2.57 21.25
C ASP A 68 0.23 -1.94 21.09
N SER A 69 0.56 -1.51 19.86
CA SER A 69 1.81 -0.83 19.59
C SER A 69 1.76 0.63 20.06
N PRO A 70 2.86 1.16 20.66
CA PRO A 70 2.91 2.58 21.00
C PRO A 70 2.88 3.49 19.77
N TYR A 71 3.08 2.93 18.58
CA TYR A 71 3.07 3.68 17.32
C TYR A 71 1.78 3.50 16.52
N HIS A 72 0.77 2.85 17.09
CA HIS A 72 -0.50 2.60 16.40
C HIS A 72 -1.09 3.86 15.78
N LYS A 73 -1.57 3.73 14.53
CA LYS A 73 -2.31 4.78 13.82
C LYS A 73 -3.78 4.39 13.74
N PRO A 74 -4.70 5.21 14.30
CA PRO A 74 -6.12 4.87 14.38
C PRO A 74 -6.81 4.56 13.05
N ILE A 75 -6.27 5.06 11.92
CA ILE A 75 -6.84 4.79 10.61
C ILE A 75 -6.92 3.29 10.33
N PHE A 76 -5.95 2.51 10.85
CA PHE A 76 -5.94 1.06 10.65
C PHE A 76 -6.99 0.31 11.49
N ALA A 77 -7.61 0.98 12.44
CA ALA A 77 -8.72 0.41 13.23
C ALA A 77 -10.08 0.74 12.64
N GLU A 78 -10.16 1.54 11.59
CA GLU A 78 -11.41 1.90 10.95
C GLU A 78 -11.96 0.73 10.12
N PRO A 79 -13.30 0.58 10.06
CA PRO A 79 -13.91 -0.53 9.32
C PRO A 79 -13.98 -0.23 7.82
N ARG A 80 -12.80 -0.15 7.19
CA ARG A 80 -12.65 0.18 5.77
C ARG A 80 -11.81 -0.88 5.06
N LYS A 81 -11.90 -0.92 3.74
CA LYS A 81 -11.02 -1.76 2.92
C LYS A 81 -9.71 -1.01 2.70
N PHE A 82 -8.60 -1.68 2.95
CA PHE A 82 -7.27 -1.09 2.75
C PHE A 82 -6.69 -1.58 1.44
N VAL A 83 -6.29 -0.64 0.58
CA VAL A 83 -5.69 -0.91 -0.72
C VAL A 83 -4.25 -0.45 -0.66
N PHE A 84 -3.33 -1.40 -0.55
CA PHE A 84 -1.90 -1.12 -0.44
C PHE A 84 -1.27 -0.99 -1.82
N TYR A 85 -0.28 -0.13 -1.95
CA TYR A 85 0.52 -0.07 -3.16
C TYR A 85 1.96 0.37 -2.86
N CYS A 86 2.86 0.01 -3.75
CA CYS A 86 4.23 0.49 -3.78
C CYS A 86 4.55 0.90 -5.22
N ALA A 87 5.82 0.87 -5.63
CA ALA A 87 6.17 1.29 -6.99
C ALA A 87 5.73 0.27 -8.05
N SER A 88 6.05 -1.02 -7.86
CA SER A 88 5.81 -2.06 -8.87
C SER A 88 5.02 -3.27 -8.37
N GLY A 89 4.75 -3.36 -7.07
CA GLY A 89 3.94 -4.43 -6.50
C GLY A 89 4.69 -5.47 -5.66
N TRP A 90 6.00 -5.40 -5.55
CA TRP A 90 6.76 -6.38 -4.76
C TRP A 90 6.63 -6.14 -3.26
N ARG A 91 6.93 -4.92 -2.82
CA ARG A 91 6.81 -4.56 -1.40
C ARG A 91 5.37 -4.69 -0.93
N SER A 92 4.41 -4.29 -1.78
CA SER A 92 3.00 -4.33 -1.39
C SER A 92 2.44 -5.75 -1.33
N ALA A 93 2.93 -6.68 -2.17
CA ALA A 93 2.51 -8.09 -2.06
C ALA A 93 2.89 -8.67 -0.71
N LEU A 94 4.15 -8.49 -0.30
CA LEU A 94 4.63 -8.99 0.99
C LEU A 94 3.95 -8.29 2.16
N ALA A 95 3.74 -6.97 2.04
CA ALA A 95 3.08 -6.19 3.08
C ALA A 95 1.61 -6.58 3.25
N THR A 96 0.91 -6.85 2.16
CA THR A 96 -0.49 -7.27 2.21
C THR A 96 -0.64 -8.60 2.93
N LEU A 97 0.25 -9.55 2.65
CA LEU A 97 0.24 -10.83 3.36
C LEU A 97 0.51 -10.61 4.85
N ALA A 98 1.52 -9.82 5.20
CA ALA A 98 1.85 -9.54 6.60
C ALA A 98 0.65 -8.92 7.33
N ALA A 99 0.00 -7.93 6.72
CA ALA A 99 -1.18 -7.27 7.30
C ALA A 99 -2.34 -8.25 7.49
N GLN A 100 -2.59 -9.07 6.47
CA GLN A 100 -3.67 -10.06 6.49
C GLN A 100 -3.43 -11.09 7.61
N GLU A 101 -2.20 -11.54 7.78
CA GLU A 101 -1.84 -12.47 8.84
C GLU A 101 -1.98 -11.86 10.23
N MET A 102 -1.87 -10.54 10.36
CA MET A 102 -2.15 -9.82 11.60
C MET A 102 -3.64 -9.67 11.89
N GLY A 103 -4.49 -9.90 10.89
CA GLY A 103 -5.93 -9.76 11.03
C GLY A 103 -6.50 -8.47 10.45
N LEU A 104 -5.71 -7.67 9.74
CA LEU A 104 -6.22 -6.50 9.02
C LEU A 104 -7.00 -6.99 7.81
N GLU A 105 -8.30 -6.74 7.79
CA GLU A 105 -9.16 -7.17 6.68
C GLU A 105 -10.40 -6.29 6.57
N PRO A 106 -10.91 -6.07 5.36
CA PRO A 106 -10.35 -6.53 4.09
C PRO A 106 -9.12 -5.71 3.67
N VAL A 107 -8.13 -6.37 3.12
CA VAL A 107 -6.89 -5.75 2.62
C VAL A 107 -6.50 -6.39 1.29
N CYS A 108 -5.98 -5.57 0.39
CA CYS A 108 -5.54 -6.00 -0.93
C CYS A 108 -4.41 -5.10 -1.42
N HIS A 109 -3.83 -5.42 -2.58
CA HIS A 109 -2.87 -4.51 -3.20
C HIS A 109 -3.13 -4.38 -4.69
N ILE A 110 -2.47 -3.41 -5.32
CA ILE A 110 -2.64 -3.09 -6.74
C ILE A 110 -1.54 -3.75 -7.55
N ASP A 111 -1.92 -4.56 -8.53
CA ASP A 111 -0.98 -5.14 -9.48
C ASP A 111 -0.29 -4.03 -10.27
N GLY A 112 1.04 -4.07 -10.34
CA GLY A 112 1.82 -3.06 -11.04
C GLY A 112 2.05 -1.76 -10.27
N GLY A 113 1.41 -1.58 -9.11
CA GLY A 113 1.63 -0.46 -8.21
C GLY A 113 1.44 0.91 -8.81
N PHE A 114 2.17 1.89 -8.27
CA PHE A 114 2.08 3.29 -8.70
C PHE A 114 2.59 3.49 -10.13
N SER A 115 3.60 2.74 -10.53
CA SER A 115 4.12 2.81 -11.90
C SER A 115 3.03 2.43 -12.90
N GLY A 116 2.29 1.35 -12.64
CA GLY A 116 1.15 0.94 -13.46
C GLY A 116 0.01 1.94 -13.43
N TRP A 117 -0.26 2.54 -12.28
CA TRP A 117 -1.28 3.56 -12.10
C TRP A 117 -1.02 4.77 -13.00
N LYS A 118 0.21 5.30 -12.97
CA LYS A 118 0.62 6.42 -13.83
C LYS A 118 0.54 6.05 -15.31
N LYS A 119 1.05 4.86 -15.63
CA LYS A 119 1.08 4.39 -17.02
C LYS A 119 -0.31 4.21 -17.61
N ALA A 120 -1.28 3.85 -16.77
CA ALA A 120 -2.69 3.74 -17.17
C ALA A 120 -3.38 5.10 -17.32
N GLY A 121 -2.70 6.19 -16.97
CA GLY A 121 -3.27 7.53 -17.07
C GLY A 121 -4.21 7.90 -15.92
N HIS A 122 -4.17 7.16 -14.83
CA HIS A 122 -5.02 7.47 -13.67
C HIS A 122 -4.48 8.70 -12.93
N PRO A 123 -5.32 9.40 -12.17
CA PRO A 123 -4.94 10.66 -11.54
C PRO A 123 -3.84 10.49 -10.48
N THR A 124 -2.93 11.45 -10.44
CA THR A 124 -1.88 11.53 -9.42
C THR A 124 -1.87 12.94 -8.87
N GLU A 125 -1.31 13.10 -7.67
CA GLU A 125 -1.10 14.42 -7.11
C GLU A 125 0.34 14.56 -6.61
N PRO A 126 0.93 15.77 -6.70
CA PRO A 126 2.28 15.99 -6.20
C PRO A 126 2.31 15.94 -4.68
N VAL A 127 3.47 15.60 -4.14
CA VAL A 127 3.74 15.61 -2.71
C VAL A 127 4.85 16.62 -2.47
N ALA A 128 4.59 17.58 -1.57
CA ALA A 128 5.56 18.60 -1.26
C ALA A 128 6.82 18.00 -0.64
N GLU A 129 7.97 18.48 -1.12
CA GLU A 129 9.26 18.09 -0.55
C GLU A 129 9.33 18.57 0.90
N LYS A 130 9.72 17.65 1.80
CA LYS A 130 9.91 18.03 3.19
C LYS A 130 11.12 18.95 3.32
N HIS A 131 10.92 20.03 4.07
CA HIS A 131 12.04 20.89 4.44
C HIS A 131 12.97 20.09 5.37
N ARG A 132 14.22 19.92 4.93
CA ARG A 132 15.24 19.22 5.72
C ARG A 132 16.32 20.20 6.10
N ALA A 133 16.51 20.34 7.40
CA ALA A 133 17.56 21.19 7.93
C ALA A 133 18.95 20.55 7.75
#